data_b31f6101ab9181261efe9cf8b9de894e
#
_entry.id   b31f6101ab9181261efe9cf8b9de894e
#
_cell.length_a   1.000
_cell.length_b   1.000
_cell.length_c   1.000
_cell.angle_alpha   90.00
_cell.angle_beta   90.00
_cell.angle_gamma   90.00
#
_symmetry.space_group_name_H-M   'P 1'
#
loop_
_entity.id
_entity.type
_entity.pdbx_description
1 polymer ?
#
loop_
_entity_poly.entity_id
_entity_poly.type
_entity_poly.pdbx_seq_one_letter_code
_entity_poly.pdbx_strand_id
1 'polypeptide(L)'
;MPNLKLIMSEGVGYQGIDVEYATKKGIPVCNNKGVNDTGVSEVALFLMLGCLRNFSKGVNEIYNGRQIEFKKASFGVKKELSECTVGLIGFGDIARKTAEFCNALGAKVIYTNRTRYKNLEEKLNVQYVNLDKLLSESDIVSLHVAVTPDTINTVDDNFLSKMKNDAFLINTSRGDLVDNNALK
;
A
#
# COMPACT_ATOMS: atom_id res chain seq x y z
N MET A 1 -20.13 28.23 11.54
CA MET A 1 -19.06 29.12 12.05
C MET A 1 -18.95 30.34 11.12
N PRO A 2 -19.55 31.49 11.44
CA PRO A 2 -19.61 32.63 10.51
C PRO A 2 -18.26 33.31 10.25
N ASN A 3 -17.27 33.08 11.12
CA ASN A 3 -15.95 33.74 11.07
C ASN A 3 -14.82 32.78 10.67
N LEU A 4 -15.14 31.60 10.12
CA LEU A 4 -14.12 30.62 9.70
C LEU A 4 -13.36 31.18 8.49
N LYS A 5 -12.02 31.23 8.57
CA LYS A 5 -11.13 31.80 7.56
C LYS A 5 -10.29 30.76 6.85
N LEU A 6 -10.07 29.60 7.47
CA LEU A 6 -9.22 28.53 6.97
C LEU A 6 -9.68 27.19 7.56
N ILE A 7 -9.62 26.14 6.77
CA ILE A 7 -9.72 24.76 7.23
C ILE A 7 -8.38 24.09 6.92
N MET A 8 -7.74 23.48 7.93
CA MET A 8 -6.50 22.75 7.74
C MET A 8 -6.66 21.31 8.22
N SER A 9 -6.39 20.36 7.35
CA SER A 9 -6.25 18.96 7.72
C SER A 9 -4.87 18.72 8.30
N GLU A 10 -4.80 18.07 9.46
CA GLU A 10 -3.53 17.70 10.11
C GLU A 10 -2.70 16.75 9.23
N GLY A 11 -3.35 15.85 8.52
CA GLY A 11 -2.71 14.87 7.63
C GLY A 11 -2.88 15.19 6.15
N VAL A 12 -2.55 14.21 5.33
CA VAL A 12 -2.69 14.26 3.86
C VAL A 12 -4.15 14.13 3.44
N GLY A 13 -4.93 13.31 4.16
CA GLY A 13 -6.34 13.04 3.85
C GLY A 13 -7.26 14.20 4.23
N TYR A 14 -8.22 14.49 3.37
CA TYR A 14 -9.23 15.55 3.57
C TYR A 14 -10.67 15.09 3.26
N GLN A 15 -10.90 13.78 3.21
CA GLN A 15 -12.21 13.19 2.84
C GLN A 15 -13.34 13.59 3.81
N GLY A 16 -13.01 13.93 5.06
CA GLY A 16 -13.99 14.43 6.04
C GLY A 16 -14.36 15.91 5.89
N ILE A 17 -13.81 16.61 4.89
CA ILE A 17 -14.03 18.03 4.66
C ILE A 17 -14.85 18.22 3.40
N ASP A 18 -15.98 18.91 3.49
CA ASP A 18 -16.74 19.35 2.32
C ASP A 18 -16.03 20.52 1.64
N VAL A 19 -15.07 20.13 0.76
CA VAL A 19 -14.22 21.09 0.03
C VAL A 19 -15.06 21.94 -0.93
N GLU A 20 -16.10 21.37 -1.54
CA GLU A 20 -16.95 22.09 -2.46
C GLU A 20 -17.73 23.20 -1.74
N TYR A 21 -18.30 22.90 -0.58
CA TYR A 21 -19.00 23.87 0.23
C TYR A 21 -18.05 24.95 0.75
N ALA A 22 -16.87 24.57 1.25
CA ALA A 22 -15.84 25.49 1.71
C ALA A 22 -15.44 26.47 0.59
N THR A 23 -15.20 25.95 -0.62
CA THR A 23 -14.87 26.74 -1.81
C THR A 23 -15.98 27.76 -2.15
N LYS A 24 -17.25 27.32 -2.14
CA LYS A 24 -18.43 28.20 -2.35
C LYS A 24 -18.51 29.34 -1.31
N LYS A 25 -17.97 29.11 -0.12
CA LYS A 25 -17.92 30.11 0.97
C LYS A 25 -16.64 30.94 0.97
N GLY A 26 -15.75 30.72 0.03
CA GLY A 26 -14.45 31.42 -0.03
C GLY A 26 -13.51 31.03 1.10
N ILE A 27 -13.68 29.84 1.70
CA ILE A 27 -12.84 29.34 2.79
C ILE A 27 -11.80 28.39 2.19
N PRO A 28 -10.51 28.75 2.20
CA PRO A 28 -9.47 27.86 1.71
C PRO A 28 -9.37 26.61 2.59
N VAL A 29 -9.10 25.47 1.93
CA VAL A 29 -8.83 24.18 2.57
C VAL A 29 -7.40 23.78 2.25
N CYS A 30 -6.61 23.50 3.28
CA CYS A 30 -5.24 23.06 3.17
C CYS A 30 -5.07 21.67 3.79
N ASN A 31 -4.13 20.90 3.30
CA ASN A 31 -3.69 19.66 3.92
C ASN A 31 -2.17 19.66 4.13
N ASN A 32 -1.67 18.73 4.94
CA ASN A 32 -0.25 18.62 5.25
C ASN A 32 0.40 17.49 4.41
N LYS A 33 0.66 17.80 3.13
CA LYS A 33 1.28 16.84 2.21
C LYS A 33 2.71 16.53 2.64
N GLY A 34 3.09 15.24 2.64
CA GLY A 34 4.44 14.76 2.93
C GLY A 34 4.73 14.52 4.41
N VAL A 35 3.86 14.95 5.32
CA VAL A 35 4.11 14.88 6.77
C VAL A 35 4.27 13.45 7.29
N ASN A 36 3.61 12.49 6.68
CA ASN A 36 3.58 11.09 7.14
C ASN A 36 4.15 10.10 6.12
N ASP A 37 4.79 10.56 5.05
CA ASP A 37 5.23 9.69 3.95
C ASP A 37 6.17 8.58 4.44
N THR A 38 7.15 8.92 5.27
CA THR A 38 8.09 7.95 5.84
C THR A 38 7.37 6.96 6.75
N GLY A 39 6.59 7.43 7.71
CA GLY A 39 5.90 6.58 8.67
C GLY A 39 4.93 5.59 8.01
N VAL A 40 4.15 6.03 7.01
CA VAL A 40 3.25 5.14 6.26
C VAL A 40 4.04 4.12 5.43
N SER A 41 5.17 4.52 4.84
CA SER A 41 6.04 3.60 4.09
C SER A 41 6.69 2.55 4.98
N GLU A 42 7.09 2.93 6.21
CA GLU A 42 7.60 2.00 7.23
C GLU A 42 6.53 0.97 7.64
N VAL A 43 5.29 1.43 7.85
CA VAL A 43 4.16 0.52 8.14
C VAL A 43 3.90 -0.42 6.97
N ALA A 44 3.91 0.07 5.72
CA ALA A 44 3.76 -0.78 4.54
C ALA A 44 4.85 -1.86 4.49
N LEU A 45 6.11 -1.49 4.68
CA LEU A 45 7.23 -2.44 4.74
C LEU A 45 7.08 -3.43 5.89
N PHE A 46 6.72 -2.96 7.10
CA PHE A 46 6.48 -3.82 8.26
C PHE A 46 5.40 -4.88 7.98
N LEU A 47 4.28 -4.48 7.35
CA LEU A 47 3.22 -5.41 6.98
C LEU A 47 3.70 -6.44 5.95
N MET A 48 4.47 -6.03 4.93
CA MET A 48 5.06 -6.94 3.94
C MET A 48 5.95 -7.98 4.63
N LEU A 49 6.88 -7.55 5.46
CA LEU A 49 7.77 -8.45 6.21
C LEU A 49 6.99 -9.31 7.20
N GLY A 50 5.98 -8.75 7.85
CA GLY A 50 5.11 -9.46 8.78
C GLY A 50 4.34 -10.61 8.12
N CYS A 51 3.81 -10.38 6.91
CA CYS A 51 3.17 -11.41 6.10
C CYS A 51 4.16 -12.50 5.67
N LEU A 52 5.30 -12.12 5.09
CA LEU A 52 6.34 -13.05 4.66
C LEU A 52 6.89 -13.92 5.80
N ARG A 53 6.93 -13.40 7.01
CA ARG A 53 7.42 -14.12 8.21
C ARG A 53 6.32 -14.80 9.02
N ASN A 54 5.04 -14.71 8.60
CA ASN A 54 3.90 -15.19 9.40
C ASN A 54 3.96 -14.67 10.84
N PHE A 55 4.29 -13.38 11.01
CA PHE A 55 4.62 -12.78 12.31
C PHE A 55 3.52 -13.01 13.36
N SER A 56 2.26 -12.70 13.01
CA SER A 56 1.13 -12.87 13.94
C SER A 56 0.95 -14.31 14.41
N LYS A 57 1.10 -15.28 13.48
CA LYS A 57 1.07 -16.71 13.82
C LYS A 57 2.24 -17.07 14.71
N GLY A 58 3.45 -16.58 14.40
CA GLY A 58 4.64 -16.83 15.20
C GLY A 58 4.50 -16.35 16.64
N VAL A 59 3.98 -15.14 16.83
CA VAL A 59 3.70 -14.58 18.17
C VAL A 59 2.72 -15.47 18.93
N ASN A 60 1.62 -15.86 18.28
CA ASN A 60 0.60 -16.74 18.88
C ASN A 60 1.17 -18.11 19.29
N GLU A 61 2.01 -18.72 18.44
CA GLU A 61 2.64 -20.01 18.74
C GLU A 61 3.63 -19.92 19.90
N ILE A 62 4.34 -18.78 20.04
CA ILE A 62 5.21 -18.53 21.21
C ILE A 62 4.39 -18.47 22.50
N TYR A 63 3.30 -17.70 22.51
CA TYR A 63 2.41 -17.62 23.69
C TYR A 63 1.79 -18.97 24.07
N ASN A 64 1.58 -19.85 23.10
CA ASN A 64 1.05 -21.21 23.32
C ASN A 64 2.14 -22.26 23.61
N GLY A 65 3.40 -21.86 23.73
CA GLY A 65 4.52 -22.78 24.02
C GLY A 65 4.92 -23.68 22.82
N ARG A 66 4.46 -23.40 21.61
CA ARG A 66 4.69 -24.21 20.40
C ARG A 66 5.73 -23.60 19.45
N GLN A 67 6.65 -22.84 19.96
CA GLN A 67 7.68 -22.15 19.18
C GLN A 67 8.57 -23.08 18.33
N ILE A 68 8.86 -24.29 18.86
CA ILE A 68 9.74 -25.26 18.16
C ILE A 68 9.02 -25.86 16.96
N GLU A 69 7.75 -26.24 17.13
CA GLU A 69 6.89 -26.77 16.06
C GLU A 69 6.71 -25.72 14.96
N PHE A 70 6.44 -24.47 15.35
CA PHE A 70 6.33 -23.36 14.41
C PHE A 70 7.63 -23.13 13.63
N LYS A 71 8.77 -23.15 14.32
CA LYS A 71 10.08 -23.03 13.67
C LYS A 71 10.28 -24.14 12.64
N LYS A 72 10.02 -25.42 13.01
CA LYS A 72 10.15 -26.56 12.10
C LYS A 72 9.24 -26.44 10.88
N ALA A 73 7.98 -26.06 11.08
CA ALA A 73 7.00 -25.88 10.00
C ALA A 73 7.32 -24.68 9.07
N SER A 74 8.17 -23.77 9.51
CA SER A 74 8.57 -22.58 8.75
C SER A 74 9.81 -22.78 7.89
N PHE A 75 10.52 -23.89 8.03
CA PHE A 75 11.72 -24.16 7.24
C PHE A 75 11.39 -24.42 5.76
N GLY A 76 12.07 -23.68 4.85
CA GLY A 76 11.95 -23.86 3.40
C GLY A 76 10.63 -23.37 2.77
N VAL A 77 9.73 -22.75 3.56
CA VAL A 77 8.41 -22.31 3.06
C VAL A 77 8.32 -20.78 2.91
N LYS A 78 9.26 -20.04 3.49
CA LYS A 78 9.20 -18.57 3.52
C LYS A 78 10.11 -17.98 2.45
N LYS A 79 9.54 -17.12 1.59
CA LYS A 79 10.32 -16.26 0.70
C LYS A 79 10.94 -15.12 1.49
N GLU A 80 12.13 -14.69 1.09
CA GLU A 80 12.70 -13.43 1.53
C GLU A 80 12.18 -12.28 0.66
N LEU A 81 12.19 -11.05 1.17
CA LEU A 81 11.71 -9.91 0.39
C LEU A 81 12.54 -9.71 -0.89
N SER A 82 13.84 -10.03 -0.83
CA SER A 82 14.77 -10.02 -1.97
C SER A 82 14.40 -11.00 -3.10
N GLU A 83 13.60 -12.01 -2.81
CA GLU A 83 13.10 -12.99 -3.78
C GLU A 83 11.73 -12.60 -4.35
N CYS A 84 11.14 -11.49 -3.84
CA CYS A 84 9.78 -11.06 -4.17
C CYS A 84 9.77 -9.97 -5.24
N THR A 85 8.71 -9.99 -6.05
CA THR A 85 8.28 -8.83 -6.84
C THR A 85 7.22 -8.08 -6.05
N VAL A 86 7.49 -6.81 -5.73
CA VAL A 86 6.55 -5.88 -5.06
C VAL A 86 5.88 -5.00 -6.10
N GLY A 87 4.56 -5.09 -6.22
CA GLY A 87 3.74 -4.28 -7.10
C GLY A 87 3.10 -3.11 -6.35
N LEU A 88 3.38 -1.89 -6.77
CA LEU A 88 2.84 -0.67 -6.16
C LEU A 88 1.73 -0.11 -7.03
N ILE A 89 0.51 -0.02 -6.51
CA ILE A 89 -0.63 0.61 -7.18
C ILE A 89 -0.75 2.06 -6.71
N GLY A 90 -0.48 2.99 -7.61
CA GLY A 90 -0.17 4.38 -7.30
C GLY A 90 1.34 4.60 -7.14
N PHE A 91 1.82 5.80 -7.54
CA PHE A 91 3.25 6.11 -7.46
C PHE A 91 3.48 7.55 -6.97
N GLY A 92 2.77 7.91 -5.89
CA GLY A 92 2.95 9.14 -5.11
C GLY A 92 4.16 9.07 -4.17
N ASP A 93 4.29 10.06 -3.28
CA ASP A 93 5.47 10.21 -2.42
C ASP A 93 5.64 9.00 -1.48
N ILE A 94 4.57 8.48 -0.87
CA ILE A 94 4.58 7.27 -0.04
C ILE A 94 5.04 6.04 -0.86
N ALA A 95 4.48 5.83 -2.07
CA ALA A 95 4.84 4.68 -2.89
C ALA A 95 6.31 4.72 -3.32
N ARG A 96 6.84 5.90 -3.65
CA ARG A 96 8.25 6.10 -4.00
C ARG A 96 9.16 5.76 -2.82
N LYS A 97 8.79 6.21 -1.62
CA LYS A 97 9.53 5.89 -0.40
C LYS A 97 9.47 4.40 -0.07
N THR A 98 8.30 3.76 -0.24
CA THR A 98 8.15 2.31 -0.11
C THR A 98 9.02 1.56 -1.12
N ALA A 99 9.10 2.06 -2.37
CA ALA A 99 10.00 1.49 -3.38
C ALA A 99 11.47 1.56 -2.96
N GLU A 100 11.92 2.70 -2.42
CA GLU A 100 13.29 2.85 -1.89
C GLU A 100 13.59 1.80 -0.81
N PHE A 101 12.68 1.59 0.13
CA PHE A 101 12.84 0.59 1.19
C PHE A 101 12.87 -0.84 0.66
N CYS A 102 11.95 -1.19 -0.26
CA CYS A 102 11.91 -2.51 -0.88
C CYS A 102 13.17 -2.80 -1.69
N ASN A 103 13.65 -1.84 -2.48
CA ASN A 103 14.89 -1.95 -3.24
C ASN A 103 16.12 -2.10 -2.34
N ALA A 104 16.18 -1.36 -1.23
CA ALA A 104 17.28 -1.48 -0.26
C ALA A 104 17.36 -2.89 0.37
N LEU A 105 16.23 -3.61 0.41
CA LEU A 105 16.16 -5.01 0.85
C LEU A 105 16.21 -6.02 -0.31
N GLY A 106 16.54 -5.57 -1.52
CA GLY A 106 16.80 -6.42 -2.69
C GLY A 106 15.57 -6.87 -3.47
N ALA A 107 14.36 -6.37 -3.15
CA ALA A 107 13.16 -6.73 -3.88
C ALA A 107 13.14 -6.14 -5.29
N LYS A 108 12.51 -6.85 -6.23
CA LYS A 108 12.13 -6.27 -7.53
C LYS A 108 10.88 -5.41 -7.33
N VAL A 109 10.90 -4.14 -7.74
CA VAL A 109 9.75 -3.24 -7.63
C VAL A 109 9.19 -2.90 -8.99
N ILE A 110 7.88 -3.15 -9.16
CA ILE A 110 7.10 -2.72 -10.33
C ILE A 110 5.97 -1.80 -9.87
N TYR A 111 5.53 -0.88 -10.72
CA TYR A 111 4.44 0.00 -10.36
C TYR A 111 3.47 0.25 -11.51
N THR A 112 2.23 0.59 -11.17
CA THR A 112 1.24 1.16 -12.07
C THR A 112 0.71 2.47 -11.53
N ASN A 113 0.44 3.42 -12.40
CA ASN A 113 -0.10 4.73 -12.05
C ASN A 113 -0.74 5.36 -13.29
N ARG A 114 -1.67 6.30 -13.11
CA ARG A 114 -2.29 7.05 -14.22
C ARG A 114 -1.25 7.76 -15.10
N THR A 115 -0.23 8.32 -14.46
CA THR A 115 0.90 8.97 -15.14
C THR A 115 2.16 8.15 -14.96
N ARG A 116 2.85 7.81 -16.03
CA ARG A 116 4.16 7.16 -15.98
C ARG A 116 5.25 8.19 -15.69
N TYR A 117 6.15 7.88 -14.75
CA TYR A 117 7.26 8.75 -14.34
C TYR A 117 8.61 8.21 -14.83
N LYS A 118 8.85 8.25 -16.15
CA LYS A 118 10.08 7.70 -16.79
C LYS A 118 11.39 8.17 -16.13
N ASN A 119 11.45 9.42 -15.73
CA ASN A 119 12.63 10.02 -15.07
C ASN A 119 12.89 9.47 -13.65
N LEU A 120 11.93 8.81 -13.06
CA LEU A 120 12.09 8.18 -11.73
C LEU A 120 12.36 6.68 -11.81
N GLU A 121 12.09 6.04 -12.94
CA GLU A 121 12.23 4.58 -13.09
C GLU A 121 13.67 4.13 -12.88
N GLU A 122 14.61 4.77 -13.53
CA GLU A 122 16.03 4.49 -13.36
C GLU A 122 16.53 4.90 -11.96
N LYS A 123 16.18 6.13 -11.54
CA LYS A 123 16.63 6.67 -10.25
C LYS A 123 16.20 5.82 -9.06
N LEU A 124 14.97 5.28 -9.10
CA LEU A 124 14.38 4.50 -8.02
C LEU A 124 14.45 2.98 -8.30
N ASN A 125 15.12 2.56 -9.38
CA ASN A 125 15.19 1.16 -9.80
C ASN A 125 13.82 0.47 -9.79
N VAL A 126 12.84 1.04 -10.50
CA VAL A 126 11.46 0.55 -10.59
C VAL A 126 11.03 0.46 -12.03
N GLN A 127 10.06 -0.40 -12.34
CA GLN A 127 9.53 -0.59 -13.68
C GLN A 127 8.03 -0.26 -13.73
N TYR A 128 7.63 0.60 -14.67
CA TYR A 128 6.21 0.80 -14.98
C TYR A 128 5.65 -0.39 -15.74
N VAL A 129 4.49 -0.88 -15.31
CA VAL A 129 3.72 -1.92 -16.00
C VAL A 129 2.22 -1.58 -15.96
N ASN A 130 1.40 -2.21 -16.81
CA ASN A 130 -0.04 -2.12 -16.69
C ASN A 130 -0.54 -2.93 -15.47
N LEU A 131 -1.79 -2.69 -15.06
CA LEU A 131 -2.37 -3.31 -13.87
C LEU A 131 -2.37 -4.85 -13.95
N ASP A 132 -2.80 -5.43 -15.06
CA ASP A 132 -2.92 -6.88 -15.21
C ASP A 132 -1.55 -7.56 -15.06
N LYS A 133 -0.52 -6.99 -15.66
CA LYS A 133 0.86 -7.48 -15.50
C LYS A 133 1.36 -7.30 -14.07
N LEU A 134 1.03 -6.18 -13.42
CA LEU A 134 1.39 -5.97 -12.03
C LEU A 134 0.79 -7.06 -11.15
N LEU A 135 -0.50 -7.34 -11.28
CA LEU A 135 -1.20 -8.33 -10.47
C LEU A 135 -0.64 -9.74 -10.69
N SER A 136 -0.40 -10.14 -11.95
CA SER A 136 0.09 -11.47 -12.28
C SER A 136 1.56 -11.71 -11.91
N GLU A 137 2.39 -10.68 -11.85
CA GLU A 137 3.82 -10.82 -11.54
C GLU A 137 4.16 -10.60 -10.06
N SER A 138 3.30 -9.89 -9.30
CA SER A 138 3.62 -9.52 -7.92
C SER A 138 3.41 -10.65 -6.92
N ASP A 139 4.37 -10.83 -6.02
CA ASP A 139 4.24 -11.63 -4.81
C ASP A 139 3.59 -10.81 -3.68
N ILE A 140 3.73 -9.49 -3.73
CA ILE A 140 3.12 -8.54 -2.81
C ILE A 140 2.55 -7.38 -3.62
N VAL A 141 1.27 -7.09 -3.46
CA VAL A 141 0.59 -5.93 -4.04
C VAL A 141 0.30 -4.92 -2.94
N SER A 142 0.74 -3.67 -3.10
CA SER A 142 0.53 -2.61 -2.11
C SER A 142 -0.21 -1.42 -2.70
N LEU A 143 -1.29 -1.00 -2.02
CA LEU A 143 -2.15 0.09 -2.46
C LEU A 143 -1.66 1.44 -1.92
N HIS A 144 -1.42 2.38 -2.84
CA HIS A 144 -0.95 3.73 -2.55
C HIS A 144 -1.74 4.80 -3.33
N VAL A 145 -3.03 4.56 -3.54
CA VAL A 145 -3.94 5.48 -4.22
C VAL A 145 -4.90 6.12 -3.23
N ALA A 146 -5.36 7.33 -3.56
CA ALA A 146 -6.43 7.97 -2.82
C ALA A 146 -7.79 7.37 -3.18
N VAL A 147 -8.77 7.48 -2.28
CA VAL A 147 -10.16 7.17 -2.58
C VAL A 147 -10.75 8.27 -3.44
N THR A 148 -11.26 7.91 -4.58
CA THR A 148 -12.02 8.73 -5.51
C THR A 148 -13.19 7.89 -6.04
N PRO A 149 -14.20 8.47 -6.70
CA PRO A 149 -15.24 7.68 -7.34
C PRO A 149 -14.72 6.56 -8.25
N ASP A 150 -13.56 6.78 -8.91
CA ASP A 150 -12.95 5.81 -9.84
C ASP A 150 -12.12 4.73 -9.11
N THR A 151 -11.82 4.89 -7.82
CA THR A 151 -10.96 3.97 -7.06
C THR A 151 -11.69 3.23 -5.94
N ILE A 152 -12.93 3.59 -5.63
CA ILE A 152 -13.79 2.82 -4.71
C ILE A 152 -13.94 1.40 -5.25
N ASN A 153 -13.76 0.41 -4.37
CA ASN A 153 -13.85 -1.02 -4.70
C ASN A 153 -12.95 -1.45 -5.89
N THR A 154 -11.80 -0.78 -6.08
CA THR A 154 -10.83 -1.19 -7.10
C THR A 154 -10.38 -2.64 -6.89
N VAL A 155 -10.27 -3.08 -5.64
CA VAL A 155 -9.98 -4.46 -5.30
C VAL A 155 -11.29 -5.22 -5.19
N ASP A 156 -11.69 -5.82 -6.29
CA ASP A 156 -12.87 -6.66 -6.47
C ASP A 156 -12.47 -8.11 -6.83
N ASP A 157 -13.45 -8.96 -7.11
CA ASP A 157 -13.21 -10.36 -7.52
C ASP A 157 -12.33 -10.46 -8.76
N ASN A 158 -12.52 -9.58 -9.76
CA ASN A 158 -11.71 -9.59 -10.98
C ASN A 158 -10.26 -9.18 -10.70
N PHE A 159 -10.05 -8.21 -9.81
CA PHE A 159 -8.72 -7.83 -9.37
C PHE A 159 -8.02 -8.99 -8.64
N LEU A 160 -8.69 -9.58 -7.67
CA LEU A 160 -8.15 -10.68 -6.85
C LEU A 160 -7.87 -11.93 -7.70
N SER A 161 -8.73 -12.25 -8.66
CA SER A 161 -8.54 -13.41 -9.57
C SER A 161 -7.31 -13.31 -10.45
N LYS A 162 -6.76 -12.10 -10.66
CA LYS A 162 -5.54 -11.87 -11.45
C LYS A 162 -4.27 -11.90 -10.60
N MET A 163 -4.39 -11.86 -9.28
CA MET A 163 -3.25 -11.98 -8.37
C MET A 163 -2.74 -13.44 -8.33
N LYS A 164 -1.49 -13.62 -7.96
CA LYS A 164 -0.97 -14.96 -7.63
C LYS A 164 -1.71 -15.52 -6.42
N ASN A 165 -1.94 -16.83 -6.40
CA ASN A 165 -2.67 -17.51 -5.32
C ASN A 165 -2.01 -17.36 -3.94
N ASP A 166 -0.69 -17.15 -3.90
CA ASP A 166 0.12 -16.97 -2.69
C ASP A 166 0.55 -15.50 -2.47
N ALA A 167 0.01 -14.56 -3.26
CA ALA A 167 0.33 -13.15 -3.12
C ALA A 167 -0.29 -12.52 -1.87
N PHE A 168 0.38 -11.52 -1.34
CA PHE A 168 -0.13 -10.68 -0.25
C PHE A 168 -0.68 -9.36 -0.79
N LEU A 169 -1.82 -8.92 -0.25
CA LEU A 169 -2.38 -7.60 -0.49
C LEU A 169 -2.14 -6.72 0.74
N ILE A 170 -1.48 -5.59 0.56
CA ILE A 170 -1.18 -4.61 1.60
C ILE A 170 -1.97 -3.33 1.31
N ASN A 171 -2.74 -2.87 2.27
CA ASN A 171 -3.48 -1.62 2.16
C ASN A 171 -3.19 -0.70 3.36
N THR A 172 -2.36 0.29 3.16
CA THR A 172 -2.09 1.39 4.09
C THR A 172 -2.79 2.69 3.68
N SER A 173 -3.66 2.62 2.66
CA SER A 173 -4.41 3.77 2.16
C SER A 173 -5.76 3.89 2.86
N ARG A 174 -6.82 3.31 2.29
CA ARG A 174 -8.20 3.40 2.83
C ARG A 174 -8.95 2.10 2.60
N GLY A 175 -9.84 1.72 3.53
CA GLY A 175 -10.68 0.53 3.42
C GLY A 175 -11.57 0.53 2.17
N ASP A 176 -12.10 1.69 1.81
CA ASP A 176 -13.02 1.88 0.66
C ASP A 176 -12.44 1.47 -0.71
N LEU A 177 -11.12 1.25 -0.80
CA LEU A 177 -10.49 0.71 -2.01
C LEU A 177 -10.79 -0.77 -2.24
N VAL A 178 -11.26 -1.48 -1.20
CA VAL A 178 -11.43 -2.93 -1.20
C VAL A 178 -12.91 -3.26 -1.04
N ASP A 179 -13.44 -4.05 -1.96
CA ASP A 179 -14.75 -4.68 -1.75
C ASP A 179 -14.62 -5.80 -0.71
N ASN A 180 -15.21 -5.56 0.46
CA ASN A 180 -15.15 -6.54 1.56
C ASN A 180 -15.87 -7.86 1.23
N ASN A 181 -16.76 -7.89 0.24
CA ASN A 181 -17.39 -9.15 -0.17
C ASN A 181 -16.45 -9.99 -1.02
N ALA A 182 -15.61 -9.37 -1.85
CA ALA A 182 -14.60 -10.06 -2.65
C ALA A 182 -13.49 -10.71 -1.81
N LEU A 183 -13.31 -10.30 -0.55
CA LEU A 183 -12.33 -10.89 0.37
C LEU A 183 -12.84 -12.16 1.10
N LYS A 184 -14.10 -12.56 0.93
CA LYS A 184 -14.70 -13.74 1.59
C LYS A 184 -14.56 -14.98 0.74
#